data_ff09c5511eef0e0a7d1f86ba0cd9b329
#
_entry.id   ff09c5511eef0e0a7d1f86ba0cd9b329
#
_cell.length_a   1.000
_cell.length_b   1.000
_cell.length_c   1.000
_cell.angle_alpha   90.00
_cell.angle_beta   90.00
_cell.angle_gamma   90.00
#
_symmetry.space_group_name_H-M   'P 1'
#
loop_
_entity.id
_entity.type
_entity.pdbx_description
1 polymer ?
#
loop_
_entity_poly.entity_id
_entity_poly.type
_entity_poly.pdbx_seq_one_letter_code
_entity_poly.pdbx_strand_id
1 'polypeptide(L)'
;NAKMLESEDGVCMLPVPAATALGMQGKGEINFALSLSDIWEETVGTVLPMGCVVARTEFIQQNPQAVTDFLEEYTDSIVYMQSGDAVSSAPGVKSQLVADLGLTANADIAFHAIPMCNLTFIAGEEMRNQLQTYYQVLFQADPASIGGMLPYDDFYYIP
;
A
#
# COMPACT_ATOMS: atom_id res chain seq x y z
N ASN A 1 -9.66 -16.36 1.49
CA ASN A 1 -9.91 -16.26 2.95
C ASN A 1 -10.68 -17.49 3.45
N ALA A 2 -11.81 -17.89 2.81
CA ALA A 2 -12.64 -18.98 3.29
C ALA A 2 -11.87 -20.30 3.50
N LYS A 3 -11.05 -20.71 2.55
CA LYS A 3 -10.24 -21.92 2.66
C LYS A 3 -9.28 -21.93 3.85
N MET A 4 -8.74 -20.76 4.23
CA MET A 4 -7.84 -20.67 5.38
C MET A 4 -8.58 -20.85 6.70
N LEU A 5 -9.83 -20.37 6.79
CA LEU A 5 -10.68 -20.54 7.97
C LEU A 5 -11.20 -21.98 8.16
N GLU A 6 -11.21 -22.75 7.07
CA GLU A 6 -11.65 -24.17 7.07
C GLU A 6 -10.48 -25.14 7.24
N SER A 7 -9.23 -24.65 7.19
CA SER A 7 -8.02 -25.48 7.28
C SER A 7 -7.57 -25.62 8.73
N GLU A 8 -7.17 -26.82 9.13
CA GLU A 8 -6.59 -27.06 10.48
C GLU A 8 -5.16 -26.50 10.57
N ASP A 9 -4.45 -26.43 9.44
CA ASP A 9 -3.15 -25.80 9.29
C ASP A 9 -3.03 -25.15 7.90
N GLY A 10 -2.17 -24.15 7.78
CA GLY A 10 -1.92 -23.52 6.49
C GLY A 10 -1.22 -22.17 6.62
N VAL A 11 -0.66 -21.73 5.50
CA VAL A 11 -0.03 -20.40 5.37
C VAL A 11 -0.62 -19.72 4.14
N CYS A 12 -0.96 -18.44 4.28
CA CYS A 12 -1.41 -17.62 3.15
C CYS A 12 -0.73 -16.24 3.18
N MET A 13 -0.61 -15.63 2.02
CA MET A 13 -0.15 -14.26 1.86
C MET A 13 -1.34 -13.38 1.48
N LEU A 14 -1.57 -12.32 2.23
CA LEU A 14 -2.70 -11.42 2.06
C LEU A 14 -2.26 -9.96 2.26
N PRO A 15 -2.88 -9.00 1.54
CA PRO A 15 -2.73 -7.60 1.88
C PRO A 15 -3.38 -7.30 3.24
N VAL A 16 -2.87 -6.28 3.93
CA VAL A 16 -3.26 -5.96 5.33
C VAL A 16 -4.76 -5.92 5.58
N PRO A 17 -5.62 -5.24 4.79
CA PRO A 17 -7.06 -5.23 5.10
C PRO A 17 -7.68 -6.62 5.10
N ALA A 18 -7.26 -7.49 4.17
CA ALA A 18 -7.77 -8.86 4.09
C ALA A 18 -7.19 -9.76 5.20
N ALA A 19 -5.92 -9.57 5.54
CA ALA A 19 -5.26 -10.28 6.64
C ALA A 19 -5.90 -9.90 7.99
N THR A 20 -6.16 -8.61 8.21
CA THR A 20 -6.84 -8.11 9.41
C THR A 20 -8.24 -8.72 9.54
N ALA A 21 -9.03 -8.71 8.46
CA ALA A 21 -10.35 -9.31 8.45
C ALA A 21 -10.31 -10.81 8.75
N LEU A 22 -9.32 -11.53 8.21
CA LEU A 22 -9.12 -12.94 8.46
C LEU A 22 -8.74 -13.20 9.92
N GLY A 23 -7.80 -12.43 10.48
CA GLY A 23 -7.39 -12.54 11.88
C GLY A 23 -8.54 -12.29 12.86
N MET A 24 -9.40 -11.30 12.60
CA MET A 24 -10.59 -11.02 13.40
C MET A 24 -11.63 -12.16 13.34
N GLN A 25 -11.80 -12.80 12.17
CA GLN A 25 -12.70 -13.95 11.99
C GLN A 25 -12.15 -15.23 12.62
N GLY A 26 -10.84 -15.41 12.61
CA GLY A 26 -10.16 -16.61 13.14
C GLY A 26 -10.10 -16.72 14.66
N LYS A 27 -10.65 -15.76 15.40
CA LYS A 27 -10.80 -15.78 16.87
C LYS A 27 -9.54 -16.18 17.65
N GLY A 28 -8.38 -15.76 17.15
CA GLY A 28 -7.07 -16.02 17.78
C GLY A 28 -6.38 -17.31 17.32
N GLU A 29 -6.96 -18.06 16.40
CA GLU A 29 -6.33 -19.25 15.78
C GLU A 29 -5.41 -18.88 14.62
N ILE A 30 -5.50 -17.62 14.11
CA ILE A 30 -4.72 -17.11 13.00
C ILE A 30 -3.72 -16.09 13.51
N ASN A 31 -2.44 -16.31 13.20
CA ASN A 31 -1.34 -15.46 13.60
C ASN A 31 -0.66 -14.84 12.38
N PHE A 32 -0.25 -13.57 12.52
CA PHE A 32 0.62 -12.92 11.55
C PHE A 32 2.06 -13.41 11.77
N ALA A 33 2.55 -14.25 10.88
CA ALA A 33 3.86 -14.86 11.00
C ALA A 33 4.99 -13.95 10.52
N LEU A 34 4.77 -13.20 9.43
CA LEU A 34 5.77 -12.37 8.77
C LEU A 34 5.12 -11.11 8.20
N SER A 35 5.84 -9.98 8.31
CA SER A 35 5.60 -8.75 7.54
C SER A 35 6.58 -8.70 6.38
N LEU A 36 6.07 -8.74 5.15
CA LEU A 36 6.91 -8.63 3.96
C LEU A 36 7.51 -7.23 3.82
N SER A 37 6.82 -6.19 4.29
CA SER A 37 7.34 -4.82 4.30
C SER A 37 8.57 -4.71 5.20
N ASP A 38 8.51 -5.26 6.42
CA ASP A 38 9.62 -5.19 7.37
C ASP A 38 10.83 -6.00 6.87
N ILE A 39 10.59 -7.22 6.35
CA ILE A 39 11.66 -8.05 5.77
C ILE A 39 12.31 -7.37 4.58
N TRP A 40 11.51 -6.71 3.72
CA TRP A 40 12.04 -5.95 2.60
C TRP A 40 12.93 -4.79 3.06
N GLU A 41 12.47 -4.00 4.03
CA GLU A 41 13.22 -2.88 4.58
C GLU A 41 14.53 -3.34 5.21
N GLU A 42 14.51 -4.42 5.99
CA GLU A 42 15.70 -5.02 6.59
C GLU A 42 16.69 -5.57 5.54
N THR A 43 16.19 -6.11 4.44
CA THR A 43 17.01 -6.80 3.43
C THR A 43 17.52 -5.86 2.34
N VAL A 44 16.68 -4.94 1.89
CA VAL A 44 16.92 -4.07 0.72
C VAL A 44 17.26 -2.64 1.15
N GLY A 45 16.81 -2.21 2.33
CA GLY A 45 17.07 -0.88 2.88
C GLY A 45 16.17 0.22 2.31
N THR A 46 15.06 -0.15 1.66
CA THR A 46 14.05 0.78 1.13
C THR A 46 12.66 0.35 1.54
N VAL A 47 11.66 1.22 1.40
CA VAL A 47 10.26 0.79 1.57
C VAL A 47 9.85 -0.17 0.46
N LEU A 48 8.97 -1.12 0.76
CA LEU A 48 8.33 -1.98 -0.24
C LEU A 48 7.17 -1.23 -0.89
N PRO A 49 7.28 -0.79 -2.16
CA PRO A 49 6.19 -0.11 -2.82
C PRO A 49 5.06 -1.10 -3.15
N MET A 50 3.88 -0.89 -2.57
CA MET A 50 2.70 -1.75 -2.77
C MET A 50 1.73 -1.23 -3.81
N GLY A 51 1.81 0.06 -4.15
CA GLY A 51 0.96 0.71 -5.14
C GLY A 51 1.58 2.01 -5.62
N CYS A 52 1.18 2.43 -6.80
CA CYS A 52 1.60 3.70 -7.36
C CYS A 52 0.43 4.33 -8.15
N VAL A 53 0.49 5.65 -8.28
CA VAL A 53 -0.36 6.39 -9.21
C VAL A 53 0.37 6.48 -10.54
N VAL A 54 -0.35 6.23 -11.63
CA VAL A 54 0.17 6.38 -12.99
C VAL A 54 -0.70 7.35 -13.78
N ALA A 55 -0.09 8.16 -14.61
CA ALA A 55 -0.80 9.05 -15.52
C ALA A 55 -0.19 8.97 -16.92
N ARG A 56 -1.02 9.22 -17.94
CA ARG A 56 -0.51 9.29 -19.32
C ARG A 56 0.32 10.55 -19.50
N THR A 57 1.46 10.43 -20.16
CA THR A 57 2.36 11.57 -20.45
C THR A 57 1.63 12.72 -21.13
N GLU A 58 0.77 12.43 -22.10
CA GLU A 58 -0.04 13.45 -22.79
C GLU A 58 -0.98 14.21 -21.82
N PHE A 59 -1.58 13.49 -20.86
CA PHE A 59 -2.44 14.12 -19.86
C PHE A 59 -1.64 15.08 -18.96
N ILE A 60 -0.47 14.66 -18.51
CA ILE A 60 0.42 15.48 -17.68
C ILE A 60 0.81 16.75 -18.42
N GLN A 61 1.20 16.63 -19.70
CA GLN A 61 1.62 17.78 -20.52
C GLN A 61 0.48 18.77 -20.80
N GLN A 62 -0.74 18.25 -21.00
CA GLN A 62 -1.90 19.10 -21.32
C GLN A 62 -2.57 19.70 -20.08
N ASN A 63 -2.37 19.08 -18.91
CA ASN A 63 -3.06 19.46 -17.67
C ASN A 63 -2.10 19.56 -16.47
N PRO A 64 -1.00 20.31 -16.55
CA PRO A 64 0.02 20.35 -15.49
C PRO A 64 -0.55 20.82 -14.15
N GLN A 65 -1.47 21.79 -14.16
CA GLN A 65 -2.09 22.26 -12.93
C GLN A 65 -2.94 21.18 -12.26
N ALA A 66 -3.72 20.43 -13.03
CA ALA A 66 -4.52 19.33 -12.46
C ALA A 66 -3.66 18.23 -11.84
N VAL A 67 -2.45 18.00 -12.37
CA VAL A 67 -1.50 17.06 -11.77
C VAL A 67 -0.96 17.61 -10.45
N THR A 68 -0.61 18.89 -10.40
CA THR A 68 -0.16 19.55 -9.17
C THR A 68 -1.24 19.50 -8.09
N ASP A 69 -2.45 19.93 -8.42
CA ASP A 69 -3.59 19.93 -7.50
C ASP A 69 -3.87 18.52 -6.96
N PHE A 70 -3.85 17.50 -7.83
CA PHE A 70 -4.01 16.11 -7.44
C PHE A 70 -2.93 15.65 -6.45
N LEU A 71 -1.66 15.98 -6.69
CA LEU A 71 -0.56 15.57 -5.81
C LEU A 71 -0.66 16.23 -4.44
N GLU A 72 -1.08 17.50 -4.38
CA GLU A 72 -1.32 18.23 -3.13
C GLU A 72 -2.48 17.59 -2.35
N GLU A 73 -3.64 17.39 -2.98
CA GLU A 73 -4.81 16.77 -2.36
C GLU A 73 -4.53 15.32 -1.92
N TYR A 74 -3.74 14.58 -2.70
CA TYR A 74 -3.36 13.22 -2.35
C TYR A 74 -2.45 13.19 -1.13
N THR A 75 -1.49 14.11 -1.05
CA THR A 75 -0.63 14.29 0.13
C THR A 75 -1.46 14.58 1.37
N ASP A 76 -2.39 15.53 1.28
CA ASP A 76 -3.27 15.90 2.38
C ASP A 76 -4.15 14.72 2.81
N SER A 77 -4.63 13.93 1.87
CA SER A 77 -5.41 12.71 2.14
C SER A 77 -4.59 11.67 2.92
N ILE A 78 -3.33 11.44 2.54
CA ILE A 78 -2.44 10.53 3.27
C ILE A 78 -2.18 11.05 4.70
N VAL A 79 -1.84 12.33 4.84
CA VAL A 79 -1.63 12.97 6.16
C VAL A 79 -2.89 12.86 7.02
N TYR A 80 -4.06 13.11 6.43
CA TYR A 80 -5.34 12.95 7.13
C TYR A 80 -5.52 11.52 7.63
N MET A 81 -5.26 10.51 6.82
CA MET A 81 -5.42 9.11 7.20
C MET A 81 -4.42 8.67 8.27
N GLN A 82 -3.20 9.21 8.28
CA GLN A 82 -2.18 8.92 9.29
C GLN A 82 -2.44 9.63 10.62
N SER A 83 -3.18 10.75 10.64
CA SER A 83 -3.39 11.56 11.84
C SER A 83 -4.59 11.07 12.67
N GLY A 84 -4.46 11.07 13.99
CA GLY A 84 -5.56 11.21 14.94
C GLY A 84 -6.35 9.98 15.41
N ASP A 85 -6.56 8.93 14.63
CA ASP A 85 -7.32 7.75 15.07
C ASP A 85 -6.46 6.74 15.87
N ALA A 86 -5.15 6.87 15.80
CA ALA A 86 -4.21 5.99 16.52
C ALA A 86 -4.29 6.11 18.05
N VAL A 87 -5.02 7.07 18.57
CA VAL A 87 -5.20 7.32 20.02
C VAL A 87 -6.58 6.86 20.50
N SER A 88 -7.48 6.51 19.60
CA SER A 88 -8.83 6.04 19.93
C SER A 88 -8.82 4.54 20.24
N SER A 89 -9.63 4.12 21.20
CA SER A 89 -9.86 2.71 21.50
C SER A 89 -11.02 2.10 20.69
N ALA A 90 -11.58 2.83 19.74
CA ALA A 90 -12.73 2.42 18.94
C ALA A 90 -12.71 3.06 17.55
N PRO A 91 -13.40 2.46 16.56
CA PRO A 91 -13.54 3.03 15.22
C PRO A 91 -14.05 4.46 15.24
N GLY A 92 -13.36 5.35 14.52
CA GLY A 92 -13.69 6.76 14.39
C GLY A 92 -14.22 7.10 13.00
N VAL A 93 -14.28 8.41 12.71
CA VAL A 93 -14.80 8.94 11.44
C VAL A 93 -14.06 8.37 10.22
N LYS A 94 -12.74 8.20 10.29
CA LYS A 94 -11.93 7.68 9.18
C LYS A 94 -12.23 6.22 8.89
N SER A 95 -12.29 5.40 9.94
CA SER A 95 -12.63 3.98 9.80
C SER A 95 -14.03 3.79 9.22
N GLN A 96 -14.98 4.63 9.65
CA GLN A 96 -16.32 4.62 9.10
C GLN A 96 -16.32 5.05 7.63
N LEU A 97 -15.60 6.11 7.27
CA LEU A 97 -15.48 6.58 5.88
C LEU A 97 -14.92 5.48 4.96
N VAL A 98 -13.87 4.78 5.40
CA VAL A 98 -13.26 3.66 4.64
C VAL A 98 -14.27 2.54 4.43
N ALA A 99 -15.07 2.21 5.44
CA ALA A 99 -16.13 1.22 5.33
C ALA A 99 -17.29 1.69 4.42
N ASP A 100 -17.72 2.94 4.54
CA ASP A 100 -18.80 3.51 3.71
C ASP A 100 -18.41 3.57 2.22
N LEU A 101 -17.12 3.75 1.92
CA LEU A 101 -16.56 3.67 0.58
C LEU A 101 -16.41 2.21 0.07
N GLY A 102 -16.73 1.22 0.88
CA GLY A 102 -16.65 -0.20 0.50
C GLY A 102 -15.22 -0.75 0.40
N LEU A 103 -14.23 -0.05 0.96
CA LEU A 103 -12.82 -0.48 0.95
C LEU A 103 -12.56 -1.58 1.99
N THR A 104 -13.35 -1.61 3.06
CA THR A 104 -13.40 -2.68 4.05
C THR A 104 -14.84 -3.09 4.32
N ALA A 105 -15.05 -4.29 4.87
CA ALA A 105 -16.39 -4.80 5.14
C ALA A 105 -17.11 -4.04 6.28
N ASN A 106 -16.36 -3.45 7.19
CA ASN A 106 -16.89 -2.63 8.29
C ASN A 106 -15.79 -1.73 8.87
N ALA A 107 -16.18 -0.80 9.75
CA ALA A 107 -15.29 0.16 10.39
C ALA A 107 -14.30 -0.48 11.37
N ASP A 108 -14.62 -1.61 12.00
CA ASP A 108 -13.69 -2.29 12.90
C ASP A 108 -12.48 -2.84 12.15
N ILE A 109 -12.70 -3.45 10.99
CA ILE A 109 -11.61 -3.92 10.12
C ILE A 109 -10.76 -2.72 9.66
N ALA A 110 -11.38 -1.62 9.21
CA ALA A 110 -10.68 -0.41 8.81
C ALA A 110 -9.82 0.14 9.96
N PHE A 111 -10.38 0.23 11.14
CA PHE A 111 -9.70 0.75 12.33
C PHE A 111 -8.42 0.00 12.65
N HIS A 112 -8.45 -1.33 12.61
CA HIS A 112 -7.29 -2.16 12.88
C HIS A 112 -6.32 -2.25 11.70
N ALA A 113 -6.81 -2.12 10.46
CA ALA A 113 -5.99 -2.23 9.26
C ALA A 113 -5.22 -0.94 8.91
N ILE A 114 -5.82 0.25 9.08
CA ILE A 114 -5.23 1.52 8.67
C ILE A 114 -3.80 1.71 9.23
N PRO A 115 -3.52 1.49 10.53
CA PRO A 115 -2.16 1.66 11.07
C PRO A 115 -1.12 0.71 10.46
N MET A 116 -1.57 -0.43 9.94
CA MET A 116 -0.72 -1.47 9.37
C MET A 116 -0.56 -1.37 7.85
N CYS A 117 -1.30 -0.46 7.19
CA CYS A 117 -1.26 -0.31 5.73
C CYS A 117 -0.01 0.42 5.23
N ASN A 118 0.83 0.97 6.11
CA ASN A 118 2.02 1.74 5.74
C ASN A 118 1.71 2.82 4.69
N LEU A 119 0.59 3.55 4.88
CA LEU A 119 0.18 4.59 3.97
C LEU A 119 1.27 5.66 3.91
N THR A 120 1.78 5.94 2.72
CA THR A 120 2.83 6.94 2.53
C THR A 120 2.65 7.63 1.18
N PHE A 121 3.15 8.87 1.08
CA PHE A 121 3.27 9.60 -0.16
C PHE A 121 4.74 9.85 -0.45
N ILE A 122 5.21 9.33 -1.58
CA ILE A 122 6.59 9.49 -2.04
C ILE A 122 6.51 9.91 -3.50
N ALA A 123 7.15 11.03 -3.85
CA ALA A 123 7.15 11.60 -5.19
C ALA A 123 8.55 12.08 -5.60
N GLY A 124 8.69 12.53 -6.84
CA GLY A 124 9.91 13.12 -7.35
C GLY A 124 11.11 12.16 -7.35
N GLU A 125 12.28 12.70 -7.08
CA GLU A 125 13.54 11.94 -7.09
C GLU A 125 13.58 10.82 -6.05
N GLU A 126 12.95 11.02 -4.90
CA GLU A 126 12.88 9.98 -3.88
C GLU A 126 12.07 8.76 -4.37
N MET A 127 10.90 8.99 -4.97
CA MET A 127 10.08 7.96 -5.62
C MET A 127 10.89 7.22 -6.69
N ARG A 128 11.58 7.96 -7.57
CA ARG A 128 12.41 7.39 -8.62
C ARG A 128 13.46 6.44 -8.04
N ASN A 129 14.23 6.90 -7.05
CA ASN A 129 15.31 6.12 -6.45
C ASN A 129 14.79 4.82 -5.80
N GLN A 130 13.68 4.90 -5.08
CA GLN A 130 13.08 3.74 -4.43
C GLN A 130 12.51 2.75 -5.45
N LEU A 131 11.80 3.23 -6.48
CA LEU A 131 11.28 2.39 -7.54
C LEU A 131 12.38 1.76 -8.40
N GLN A 132 13.47 2.46 -8.67
CA GLN A 132 14.62 1.87 -9.38
C GLN A 132 15.20 0.70 -8.59
N THR A 133 15.38 0.83 -7.28
CA THR A 133 15.85 -0.27 -6.42
C THR A 133 14.87 -1.44 -6.45
N TYR A 134 13.58 -1.17 -6.33
CA TYR A 134 12.53 -2.19 -6.41
C TYR A 134 12.54 -2.94 -7.75
N TYR A 135 12.58 -2.22 -8.87
CA TYR A 135 12.63 -2.83 -10.19
C TYR A 135 13.92 -3.62 -10.44
N GLN A 136 15.05 -3.18 -9.89
CA GLN A 136 16.31 -3.95 -9.98
C GLN A 136 16.19 -5.30 -9.28
N VAL A 137 15.61 -5.36 -8.08
CA VAL A 137 15.39 -6.61 -7.35
C VAL A 137 14.48 -7.54 -8.15
N LEU A 138 13.35 -7.03 -8.67
CA LEU A 138 12.43 -7.81 -9.50
C LEU A 138 13.11 -8.31 -10.79
N PHE A 139 13.87 -7.44 -11.46
CA PHE A 139 14.57 -7.80 -12.69
C PHE A 139 15.61 -8.92 -12.45
N GLN A 140 16.31 -8.87 -11.33
CA GLN A 140 17.27 -9.93 -10.97
C GLN A 140 16.59 -11.26 -10.64
N ALA A 141 15.41 -11.20 -10.02
CA ALA A 141 14.65 -12.39 -9.68
C ALA A 141 13.97 -13.02 -10.91
N ASP A 142 13.26 -12.20 -11.67
CA ASP A 142 12.58 -12.60 -12.91
C ASP A 142 12.36 -11.38 -13.83
N PRO A 143 13.17 -11.20 -14.88
CA PRO A 143 13.01 -10.09 -15.83
C PRO A 143 11.62 -10.02 -16.46
N ALA A 144 10.95 -11.15 -16.66
CA ALA A 144 9.62 -11.17 -17.28
C ALA A 144 8.56 -10.51 -16.40
N SER A 145 8.75 -10.49 -15.09
CA SER A 145 7.82 -9.86 -14.15
C SER A 145 7.64 -8.35 -14.36
N ILE A 146 8.62 -7.70 -14.97
CA ILE A 146 8.60 -6.26 -15.28
C ILE A 146 8.68 -5.95 -16.79
N GLY A 147 8.28 -6.91 -17.63
CA GLY A 147 8.28 -6.73 -19.10
C GLY A 147 9.62 -6.92 -19.78
N GLY A 148 10.62 -7.51 -19.11
CA GLY A 148 11.92 -7.89 -19.68
C GLY A 148 12.97 -6.77 -19.72
N MET A 149 12.66 -5.58 -19.24
CA MET A 149 13.58 -4.44 -19.19
C MET A 149 13.27 -3.51 -18.01
N LEU A 150 14.31 -2.83 -17.54
CA LEU A 150 14.13 -1.76 -16.53
C LEU A 150 13.48 -0.54 -17.16
N PRO A 151 12.63 0.20 -16.41
CA PRO A 151 12.05 1.44 -16.89
C PRO A 151 13.11 2.49 -17.24
N TYR A 152 12.87 3.26 -18.29
CA TYR A 152 13.68 4.42 -18.65
C TYR A 152 13.40 5.62 -17.72
N ASP A 153 14.25 6.63 -17.77
CA ASP A 153 14.13 7.83 -16.91
C ASP A 153 12.82 8.61 -17.12
N ASP A 154 12.28 8.59 -18.33
CA ASP A 154 11.02 9.26 -18.70
C ASP A 154 9.76 8.54 -18.18
N PHE A 155 9.92 7.35 -17.60
CA PHE A 155 8.86 6.65 -16.88
C PHE A 155 8.48 7.34 -15.58
N TYR A 156 9.43 8.03 -14.96
CA TYR A 156 9.24 8.64 -13.64
C TYR A 156 8.83 10.11 -13.78
N TYR A 157 7.69 10.46 -13.21
CA TYR A 157 7.28 11.86 -13.15
C TYR A 157 8.06 12.59 -12.04
N ILE A 158 8.85 13.55 -12.45
CA ILE A 158 9.58 14.47 -11.56
C ILE A 158 8.99 15.87 -11.82
N PRO A 159 8.26 16.44 -10.84
CA PRO A 159 7.62 17.77 -11.00
C PRO A 159 8.65 18.91 -11.09
#